data_e49d9af34bbaa3aee749e061bbfef86b
#
_entry.id   e49d9af34bbaa3aee749e061bbfef86b
#
_cell.length_a   1.000
_cell.length_b   1.000
_cell.length_c   1.000
_cell.angle_alpha   90.00
_cell.angle_beta   90.00
_cell.angle_gamma   90.00
#
_symmetry.space_group_name_H-M   'P 1'
#
loop_
_entity.id
_entity.type
_entity.pdbx_description
1 polymer ?
#
loop_
_entity_poly.entity_id
_entity_poly.type
_entity_poly.pdbx_seq_one_letter_code
_entity_poly.pdbx_strand_id
1 'polypeptide(L)'
;QVIAAAISSKPCFDHKYDDVVWYAVMQPRVERRLRQHPADLRLGDDIGAAAQRILRAVHCESSKQSMLRDRPQLVLAVIDVESSFDPFAVSSAGAVGMMQVMPFWPRELGLTTRDLLDVEMNIRMGSSILAYYLERERGDYRRALARYNGSLGRRTYPDLVLSRLQSRWQR
;
A
#
# COMPACT_ATOMS: atom_id res chain seq x y z
N GLN A 1 -14.41 -9.89 7.93
CA GLN A 1 -14.83 -10.08 6.52
C GLN A 1 -13.83 -9.45 5.54
N VAL A 2 -13.40 -8.18 5.74
CA VAL A 2 -12.46 -7.48 4.84
C VAL A 2 -11.15 -8.24 4.66
N ILE A 3 -10.52 -8.64 5.75
CA ILE A 3 -9.23 -9.36 5.71
C ILE A 3 -9.40 -10.80 5.23
N ALA A 4 -10.48 -11.47 5.60
CA ALA A 4 -10.77 -12.82 5.08
C ALA A 4 -10.92 -12.79 3.55
N ALA A 5 -11.63 -11.82 3.01
CA ALA A 5 -11.76 -11.62 1.57
C ALA A 5 -10.40 -11.32 0.91
N ALA A 6 -9.56 -10.49 1.56
CA ALA A 6 -8.22 -10.18 1.06
C ALA A 6 -7.35 -11.44 0.96
N ILE A 7 -7.32 -12.26 2.01
CA ILE A 7 -6.50 -13.46 2.06
C ILE A 7 -6.99 -14.55 1.11
N SER A 8 -8.30 -14.70 0.95
CA SER A 8 -8.89 -15.65 0.02
C SER A 8 -8.77 -15.24 -1.45
N SER A 9 -8.39 -13.99 -1.73
CA SER A 9 -8.18 -13.54 -3.11
C SER A 9 -7.03 -14.27 -3.78
N LYS A 10 -7.12 -14.43 -5.11
CA LYS A 10 -6.06 -15.11 -5.86
C LYS A 10 -4.72 -14.40 -5.68
N PRO A 11 -3.63 -15.15 -5.52
CA PRO A 11 -2.29 -14.56 -5.50
C PRO A 11 -1.97 -13.81 -6.79
N CYS A 12 -1.08 -12.83 -6.69
CA CYS A 12 -0.62 -12.03 -7.84
C CYS A 12 0.57 -12.70 -8.53
N PHE A 13 0.37 -13.85 -9.19
CA PHE A 13 1.50 -14.60 -9.75
C PHE A 13 1.79 -14.33 -11.23
N ASP A 14 0.80 -13.97 -12.01
CA ASP A 14 1.00 -13.76 -13.46
C ASP A 14 0.13 -12.60 -13.94
N HIS A 15 0.75 -11.48 -14.22
CA HIS A 15 0.10 -10.40 -14.93
C HIS A 15 0.42 -10.48 -16.42
N LYS A 16 -0.45 -11.13 -17.15
CA LYS A 16 -0.41 -11.22 -18.60
C LYS A 16 -0.61 -9.86 -19.29
N TYR A 17 -1.00 -8.83 -18.52
CA TYR A 17 -1.37 -7.50 -19.00
C TYR A 17 -0.83 -6.41 -18.07
N ASP A 18 0.46 -6.51 -17.75
CA ASP A 18 1.14 -5.45 -17.02
C ASP A 18 1.07 -4.15 -17.84
N ASP A 19 0.65 -3.07 -17.19
CA ASP A 19 0.71 -1.74 -17.77
C ASP A 19 2.18 -1.31 -17.86
N VAL A 20 2.83 -1.66 -18.96
CA VAL A 20 4.26 -1.41 -19.20
C VAL A 20 4.61 0.06 -19.02
N VAL A 21 3.72 0.97 -19.44
CA VAL A 21 3.93 2.41 -19.30
C VAL A 21 3.91 2.82 -17.83
N TRP A 22 2.95 2.30 -17.08
CA TRP A 22 2.85 2.59 -15.65
C TRP A 22 4.11 2.12 -14.90
N TYR A 23 4.57 0.89 -15.16
CA TYR A 23 5.80 0.37 -14.55
C TYR A 23 7.02 1.22 -14.92
N ALA A 24 7.17 1.57 -16.19
CA ALA A 24 8.29 2.38 -16.67
C ALA A 24 8.34 3.76 -15.99
N VAL A 25 7.18 4.35 -15.73
CA VAL A 25 7.09 5.65 -15.04
C VAL A 25 7.33 5.52 -13.53
N MET A 26 6.77 4.49 -12.91
CA MET A 26 6.77 4.37 -11.44
C MET A 26 8.05 3.74 -10.88
N GLN A 27 8.72 2.86 -11.63
CA GLN A 27 9.92 2.17 -11.14
C GLN A 27 11.03 3.11 -10.67
N PRO A 28 11.49 4.10 -11.45
CA PRO A 28 12.56 4.99 -10.97
C PRO A 28 12.12 5.83 -9.76
N ARG A 29 10.83 6.09 -9.62
CA ARG A 29 10.29 6.84 -8.48
C ARG A 29 10.34 6.01 -7.20
N VAL A 30 9.93 4.74 -7.26
CA VAL A 30 10.03 3.80 -6.12
C VAL A 30 11.50 3.55 -5.77
N GLU A 31 12.37 3.32 -6.75
CA GLU A 31 13.81 3.13 -6.52
C GLU A 31 14.42 4.31 -5.77
N ARG A 32 14.04 5.53 -6.14
CA ARG A 32 14.51 6.75 -5.45
C ARG A 32 14.12 6.76 -3.97
N ARG A 33 12.92 6.29 -3.64
CA ARG A 33 12.46 6.18 -2.24
C ARG A 33 13.25 5.09 -1.50
N LEU A 34 13.45 3.94 -2.13
CA LEU A 34 14.20 2.83 -1.53
C LEU A 34 15.66 3.19 -1.24
N ARG A 35 16.30 3.98 -2.11
CA ARG A 35 17.69 4.44 -1.88
C ARG A 35 17.88 5.31 -0.65
N GLN A 36 16.81 5.86 -0.10
CA GLN A 36 16.86 6.66 1.13
C GLN A 36 17.04 5.80 2.39
N HIS A 37 16.78 4.50 2.30
CA HIS A 37 16.96 3.56 3.39
C HIS A 37 18.32 2.86 3.32
N PRO A 38 18.93 2.54 4.49
CA PRO A 38 20.09 1.64 4.54
C PRO A 38 19.77 0.29 3.89
N ALA A 39 20.81 -0.40 3.41
CA ALA A 39 20.64 -1.67 2.68
C ALA A 39 19.93 -2.75 3.49
N ASP A 40 20.18 -2.80 4.78
CA ASP A 40 19.55 -3.74 5.72
C ASP A 40 18.06 -3.47 5.98
N LEU A 41 17.57 -2.28 5.65
CA LEU A 41 16.16 -1.89 5.74
C LEU A 41 15.44 -1.94 4.39
N ARG A 42 16.07 -2.51 3.37
CA ARG A 42 15.48 -2.69 2.04
C ARG A 42 15.08 -4.15 1.82
N LEU A 43 14.36 -4.38 0.73
CA LEU A 43 14.00 -5.72 0.28
C LEU A 43 15.12 -6.37 -0.53
N GLY A 44 16.31 -6.47 0.05
CA GLY A 44 17.51 -6.99 -0.60
C GLY A 44 18.37 -5.89 -1.25
N ASP A 45 19.53 -6.28 -1.79
CA ASP A 45 20.53 -5.37 -2.34
C ASP A 45 20.17 -4.84 -3.74
N ASP A 46 19.35 -5.58 -4.48
CA ASP A 46 18.89 -5.19 -5.81
C ASP A 46 17.67 -4.28 -5.71
N ILE A 47 17.89 -2.97 -5.76
CA ILE A 47 16.85 -1.95 -5.69
C ILE A 47 15.84 -2.08 -6.82
N GLY A 48 16.29 -2.41 -8.02
CA GLY A 48 15.41 -2.61 -9.18
C GLY A 48 14.44 -3.77 -8.95
N ALA A 49 14.94 -4.90 -8.46
CA ALA A 49 14.12 -6.06 -8.13
C ALA A 49 13.13 -5.75 -6.98
N ALA A 50 13.58 -5.04 -5.96
CA ALA A 50 12.73 -4.62 -4.85
C ALA A 50 11.61 -3.69 -5.32
N ALA A 51 11.92 -2.70 -6.17
CA ALA A 51 10.93 -1.81 -6.74
C ALA A 51 9.90 -2.55 -7.60
N GLN A 52 10.33 -3.49 -8.43
CA GLN A 52 9.43 -4.32 -9.23
C GLN A 52 8.52 -5.16 -8.36
N ARG A 53 9.03 -5.76 -7.29
CA ARG A 53 8.26 -6.54 -6.34
C ARG A 53 7.12 -5.71 -5.73
N ILE A 54 7.43 -4.50 -5.27
CA ILE A 54 6.45 -3.58 -4.70
C ILE A 54 5.41 -3.17 -5.75
N LEU A 55 5.85 -2.77 -6.93
CA LEU A 55 4.97 -2.29 -7.99
C LEU A 55 4.02 -3.37 -8.49
N ARG A 56 4.49 -4.61 -8.63
CA ARG A 56 3.63 -5.76 -9.00
C ARG A 56 2.55 -5.99 -7.95
N ALA A 57 2.91 -5.98 -6.67
CA ALA A 57 1.96 -6.13 -5.59
C ALA A 57 0.91 -5.00 -5.60
N VAL A 58 1.35 -3.75 -5.71
CA VAL A 58 0.46 -2.58 -5.77
C VAL A 58 -0.48 -2.65 -6.96
N HIS A 59 0.03 -2.88 -8.14
CA HIS A 59 -0.77 -2.95 -9.37
C HIS A 59 -1.80 -4.08 -9.30
N CYS A 60 -1.37 -5.27 -8.91
CA CYS A 60 -2.24 -6.43 -8.80
C CYS A 60 -3.32 -6.24 -7.74
N GLU A 61 -2.96 -5.87 -6.52
CA GLU A 61 -3.93 -5.73 -5.45
C GLU A 61 -4.91 -4.58 -5.71
N SER A 62 -4.46 -3.51 -6.34
CA SER A 62 -5.35 -2.43 -6.81
C SER A 62 -6.32 -2.92 -7.86
N SER A 63 -5.87 -3.74 -8.81
CA SER A 63 -6.72 -4.24 -9.90
C SER A 63 -7.88 -5.11 -9.43
N LYS A 64 -7.74 -5.76 -8.28
CA LYS A 64 -8.79 -6.58 -7.65
C LYS A 64 -9.90 -5.75 -7.02
N GLN A 65 -9.64 -4.48 -6.73
CA GLN A 65 -10.54 -3.60 -6.01
C GLN A 65 -11.16 -2.58 -6.96
N SER A 66 -12.48 -2.61 -7.12
CA SER A 66 -13.17 -1.69 -8.03
C SER A 66 -12.85 -0.21 -7.76
N MET A 67 -12.66 0.15 -6.49
CA MET A 67 -12.38 1.53 -6.07
C MET A 67 -10.92 1.95 -6.30
N LEU A 68 -10.00 1.01 -6.59
CA LEU A 68 -8.57 1.27 -6.78
C LEU A 68 -8.05 0.88 -8.16
N ARG A 69 -8.84 0.14 -8.94
CA ARG A 69 -8.43 -0.47 -10.21
C ARG A 69 -7.75 0.52 -11.15
N ASP A 70 -8.31 1.69 -11.31
CA ASP A 70 -7.77 2.72 -12.21
C ASP A 70 -6.83 3.69 -11.50
N ARG A 71 -6.48 3.43 -10.25
CA ARG A 71 -5.71 4.35 -9.39
C ARG A 71 -4.69 3.65 -8.50
N PRO A 72 -3.83 2.78 -9.04
CA PRO A 72 -2.80 2.11 -8.24
C PRO A 72 -1.81 3.10 -7.61
N GLN A 73 -1.62 4.27 -8.20
CA GLN A 73 -0.76 5.33 -7.67
C GLN A 73 -1.25 5.90 -6.33
N LEU A 74 -2.54 5.79 -6.01
CA LEU A 74 -3.04 6.17 -4.68
C LEU A 74 -2.44 5.26 -3.59
N VAL A 75 -2.31 3.97 -3.88
CA VAL A 75 -1.67 3.02 -2.95
C VAL A 75 -0.19 3.38 -2.74
N LEU A 76 0.52 3.78 -3.81
CA LEU A 76 1.91 4.26 -3.69
C LEU A 76 2.01 5.51 -2.81
N ALA A 77 1.07 6.44 -2.95
CA ALA A 77 1.03 7.63 -2.11
C ALA A 77 0.78 7.30 -0.63
N VAL A 78 -0.09 6.34 -0.35
CA VAL A 78 -0.32 5.83 1.02
C VAL A 78 0.94 5.19 1.58
N ILE A 79 1.61 4.32 0.84
CA ILE A 79 2.87 3.70 1.26
C ILE A 79 3.94 4.77 1.56
N ASP A 80 4.07 5.76 0.70
CA ASP A 80 5.03 6.84 0.87
C ASP A 80 4.80 7.61 2.19
N VAL A 81 3.56 7.96 2.48
CA VAL A 81 3.21 8.67 3.72
C VAL A 81 3.31 7.76 4.96
N GLU A 82 2.84 6.52 4.86
CA GLU A 82 2.78 5.61 6.01
C GLU A 82 4.15 5.13 6.48
N SER A 83 5.01 4.74 5.56
CA SER A 83 6.28 4.08 5.89
C SER A 83 7.51 4.62 5.15
N SER A 84 7.33 5.54 4.20
CA SER A 84 8.38 5.91 3.25
C SER A 84 9.01 4.70 2.56
N PHE A 85 8.21 3.69 2.23
CA PHE A 85 8.66 2.43 1.62
C PHE A 85 9.58 1.59 2.52
N ASP A 86 9.48 1.72 3.84
CA ASP A 86 10.17 0.85 4.80
C ASP A 86 9.27 -0.36 5.13
N PRO A 87 9.63 -1.59 4.69
CA PRO A 87 8.82 -2.78 4.94
C PRO A 87 8.82 -3.21 6.40
N PHE A 88 9.76 -2.73 7.20
CA PHE A 88 9.93 -3.07 8.62
C PHE A 88 9.42 -1.97 9.56
N ALA A 89 8.80 -0.92 9.03
CA ALA A 89 8.30 0.18 9.85
C ALA A 89 7.25 -0.31 10.86
N VAL A 90 7.42 0.10 12.11
CA VAL A 90 6.44 -0.12 13.19
C VAL A 90 6.20 1.21 13.87
N SER A 91 4.95 1.68 13.89
CA SER A 91 4.60 2.93 14.56
C SER A 91 4.50 2.77 16.07
N SER A 92 4.49 3.88 16.80
CA SER A 92 4.26 3.88 18.26
C SER A 92 2.90 3.28 18.65
N ALA A 93 1.92 3.34 17.76
CA ALA A 93 0.60 2.73 17.95
C ALA A 93 0.55 1.24 17.55
N GLY A 94 1.64 0.69 17.00
CA GLY A 94 1.75 -0.71 16.60
C GLY A 94 1.33 -1.01 15.17
N ALA A 95 1.13 -0.01 14.33
CA ALA A 95 0.91 -0.22 12.89
C ALA A 95 2.18 -0.74 12.22
N VAL A 96 2.06 -1.66 11.26
CA VAL A 96 3.17 -2.46 10.74
C VAL A 96 3.29 -2.37 9.23
N GLY A 97 4.51 -2.21 8.75
CA GLY A 97 4.94 -2.43 7.37
C GLY A 97 4.62 -1.31 6.41
N MET A 98 4.68 -1.64 5.13
CA MET A 98 4.57 -0.70 4.01
C MET A 98 3.34 0.21 4.09
N MET A 99 2.18 -0.34 4.35
CA MET A 99 0.91 0.39 4.43
C MET A 99 0.45 0.65 5.87
N GLN A 100 1.28 0.32 6.87
CA GLN A 100 0.99 0.54 8.29
C GLN A 100 -0.35 -0.07 8.71
N VAL A 101 -0.48 -1.36 8.50
CA VAL A 101 -1.67 -2.13 8.89
C VAL A 101 -1.65 -2.41 10.38
N MET A 102 -2.76 -2.14 11.06
CA MET A 102 -2.91 -2.47 12.48
C MET A 102 -3.10 -3.98 12.67
N PRO A 103 -2.41 -4.60 13.66
CA PRO A 103 -2.47 -6.05 13.87
C PRO A 103 -3.85 -6.61 14.23
N PHE A 104 -4.80 -5.80 14.67
CA PHE A 104 -6.14 -6.27 14.94
C PHE A 104 -6.86 -6.78 13.69
N TRP A 105 -6.52 -6.25 12.50
CA TRP A 105 -7.13 -6.68 11.25
C TRP A 105 -6.86 -8.16 10.94
N PRO A 106 -5.60 -8.66 10.92
CA PRO A 106 -5.33 -10.06 10.65
C PRO A 106 -5.52 -10.99 11.85
N ARG A 107 -5.57 -10.47 13.06
CA ARG A 107 -5.61 -11.27 14.30
C ARG A 107 -6.79 -12.24 14.35
N GLU A 108 -7.94 -11.83 13.86
CA GLU A 108 -9.15 -12.67 13.81
C GLU A 108 -8.95 -13.93 12.96
N LEU A 109 -7.97 -13.93 12.07
CA LEU A 109 -7.61 -15.05 11.20
C LEU A 109 -6.38 -15.81 11.69
N GLY A 110 -5.93 -15.56 12.91
CA GLY A 110 -4.74 -16.21 13.49
C GLY A 110 -3.42 -15.72 12.91
N LEU A 111 -3.43 -14.64 12.13
CA LEU A 111 -2.21 -14.04 11.60
C LEU A 111 -1.57 -13.09 12.62
N THR A 112 -0.26 -12.94 12.51
CA THR A 112 0.56 -12.20 13.47
C THR A 112 1.16 -10.95 12.86
N THR A 113 1.78 -10.13 13.70
CA THR A 113 2.60 -8.98 13.26
C THR A 113 3.67 -9.40 12.24
N ARG A 114 4.24 -10.60 12.40
CA ARG A 114 5.25 -11.12 11.47
C ARG A 114 4.70 -11.28 10.05
N ASP A 115 3.45 -11.71 9.91
CA ASP A 115 2.80 -11.84 8.59
C ASP A 115 2.66 -10.48 7.92
N LEU A 116 2.47 -9.41 8.68
CA LEU A 116 2.40 -8.03 8.18
C LEU A 116 3.74 -7.48 7.71
N LEU A 117 4.86 -8.09 8.06
CA LEU A 117 6.19 -7.73 7.54
C LEU A 117 6.45 -8.28 6.14
N ASP A 118 5.64 -9.23 5.67
CA ASP A 118 5.65 -9.66 4.29
C ASP A 118 5.05 -8.58 3.39
N VAL A 119 5.83 -8.16 2.38
CA VAL A 119 5.45 -7.01 1.53
C VAL A 119 4.16 -7.27 0.78
N GLU A 120 4.03 -8.41 0.14
CA GLU A 120 2.83 -8.75 -0.64
C GLU A 120 1.60 -8.86 0.26
N MET A 121 1.74 -9.49 1.42
CA MET A 121 0.65 -9.62 2.37
C MET A 121 0.23 -8.27 2.94
N ASN A 122 1.18 -7.41 3.28
CA ASN A 122 0.90 -6.08 3.80
C ASN A 122 0.16 -5.22 2.76
N ILE A 123 0.63 -5.19 1.52
CA ILE A 123 -0.01 -4.42 0.43
C ILE A 123 -1.40 -4.98 0.13
N ARG A 124 -1.57 -6.30 0.16
CA ARG A 124 -2.87 -6.96 -0.02
C ARG A 124 -3.87 -6.51 1.05
N MET A 125 -3.49 -6.60 2.31
CA MET A 125 -4.35 -6.19 3.43
C MET A 125 -4.63 -4.70 3.40
N GLY A 126 -3.61 -3.88 3.25
CA GLY A 126 -3.73 -2.42 3.22
C GLY A 126 -4.61 -1.94 2.06
N SER A 127 -4.44 -2.50 0.87
CA SER A 127 -5.26 -2.16 -0.30
C SER A 127 -6.73 -2.55 -0.09
N SER A 128 -6.98 -3.71 0.50
CA SER A 128 -8.35 -4.15 0.81
C SER A 128 -9.03 -3.27 1.85
N ILE A 129 -8.30 -2.85 2.88
CA ILE A 129 -8.80 -1.94 3.90
C ILE A 129 -9.11 -0.55 3.30
N LEU A 130 -8.20 -0.03 2.50
CA LEU A 130 -8.39 1.24 1.82
C LEU A 130 -9.60 1.21 0.88
N ALA A 131 -9.72 0.16 0.07
CA ALA A 131 -10.86 -0.03 -0.82
C ALA A 131 -12.18 -0.11 -0.05
N TYR A 132 -12.20 -0.83 1.07
CA TYR A 132 -13.36 -0.90 1.95
C TYR A 132 -13.81 0.49 2.44
N TYR A 133 -12.89 1.33 2.86
CA TYR A 133 -13.24 2.68 3.30
C TYR A 133 -13.63 3.60 2.14
N LEU A 134 -13.03 3.44 0.97
CA LEU A 134 -13.45 4.17 -0.23
C LEU A 134 -14.89 3.82 -0.62
N GLU A 135 -15.25 2.57 -0.57
CA GLU A 135 -16.61 2.11 -0.82
C GLU A 135 -17.59 2.65 0.24
N ARG A 136 -17.24 2.50 1.51
CA ARG A 136 -18.04 3.00 2.63
C ARG A 136 -18.29 4.51 2.56
N GLU A 137 -17.31 5.28 2.15
CA GLU A 137 -17.41 6.73 1.99
C GLU A 137 -17.83 7.15 0.58
N ARG A 138 -18.33 6.21 -0.24
CA ARG A 138 -18.89 6.46 -1.58
C ARG A 138 -17.93 7.22 -2.50
N GLY A 139 -16.64 6.91 -2.43
CA GLY A 139 -15.60 7.53 -3.23
C GLY A 139 -15.10 8.89 -2.71
N ASP A 140 -15.50 9.31 -1.53
CA ASP A 140 -14.89 10.47 -0.87
C ASP A 140 -13.48 10.10 -0.36
N TYR A 141 -12.47 10.47 -1.12
CA TYR A 141 -11.07 10.14 -0.82
C TYR A 141 -10.61 10.69 0.52
N ARG A 142 -10.97 11.92 0.85
CA ARG A 142 -10.54 12.56 2.10
C ARG A 142 -11.10 11.83 3.30
N ARG A 143 -12.37 11.50 3.26
CA ARG A 143 -13.02 10.76 4.35
C ARG A 143 -12.50 9.32 4.45
N ALA A 144 -12.33 8.64 3.32
CA ALA A 144 -11.79 7.29 3.28
C ALA A 144 -10.36 7.23 3.83
N LEU A 145 -9.49 8.15 3.42
CA LEU A 145 -8.12 8.25 3.93
C LEU A 145 -8.08 8.58 5.42
N ALA A 146 -8.96 9.48 5.89
CA ALA A 146 -9.07 9.77 7.31
C ALA A 146 -9.50 8.54 8.12
N ARG A 147 -10.44 7.75 7.61
CA ARG A 147 -10.81 6.47 8.26
C ARG A 147 -9.67 5.48 8.25
N TYR A 148 -8.95 5.38 7.14
CA TYR A 148 -7.79 4.50 7.04
C TYR A 148 -6.74 4.81 8.13
N ASN A 149 -6.47 6.08 8.35
CA ASN A 149 -5.51 6.54 9.36
C ASN A 149 -6.10 6.60 10.79
N GLY A 150 -7.40 6.39 10.97
CA GLY A 150 -8.06 6.54 12.26
C GLY A 150 -8.22 7.99 12.71
N SER A 151 -8.26 8.94 11.78
CA SER A 151 -8.33 10.39 12.04
C SER A 151 -9.56 11.06 11.40
N LEU A 152 -10.68 10.35 11.35
CA LEU A 152 -11.91 10.87 10.75
C LEU A 152 -12.28 12.24 11.33
N GLY A 153 -12.59 13.19 10.46
CA GLY A 153 -12.85 14.58 10.82
C GLY A 153 -11.61 15.49 10.78
N ARG A 154 -10.42 14.93 10.62
CA ARG A 154 -9.16 15.69 10.46
C ARG A 154 -8.70 15.64 9.01
N ARG A 155 -8.09 16.73 8.54
CA ARG A 155 -7.65 16.88 7.15
C ARG A 155 -6.16 16.64 6.95
N THR A 156 -5.36 16.63 7.99
CA THR A 156 -3.89 16.59 7.92
C THR A 156 -3.39 15.37 7.13
N TYR A 157 -3.81 14.17 7.51
CA TYR A 157 -3.39 12.96 6.82
C TYR A 157 -3.94 12.86 5.39
N PRO A 158 -5.25 13.04 5.14
CA PRO A 158 -5.76 13.02 3.78
C PRO A 158 -5.08 14.03 2.86
N ASP A 159 -4.87 15.25 3.33
CA ASP A 159 -4.21 16.29 2.52
C ASP A 159 -2.76 15.94 2.23
N LEU A 160 -2.04 15.32 3.17
CA LEU A 160 -0.68 14.86 2.96
C LEU A 160 -0.62 13.77 1.89
N VAL A 161 -1.48 12.76 1.96
CA VAL A 161 -1.54 11.67 0.96
C VAL A 161 -1.86 12.24 -0.42
N LEU A 162 -2.87 13.08 -0.53
CA LEU A 162 -3.27 13.66 -1.82
C LEU A 162 -2.19 14.60 -2.39
N SER A 163 -1.47 15.33 -1.54
CA SER A 163 -0.32 16.14 -1.95
C SER A 163 0.81 15.26 -2.51
N ARG A 164 1.14 14.14 -1.85
CA ARG A 164 2.13 13.17 -2.33
C ARG A 164 1.70 12.52 -3.64
N LEU A 165 0.44 12.14 -3.75
CA LEU A 165 -0.12 11.64 -4.98
C LEU A 165 0.11 12.63 -6.13
N GLN A 166 -0.23 13.89 -5.94
CA GLN A 166 -0.10 14.92 -6.96
C GLN A 166 1.37 15.22 -7.31
N SER A 167 2.23 15.34 -6.32
CA SER A 167 3.62 15.79 -6.53
C SER A 167 4.58 14.68 -6.95
N ARG A 168 4.28 13.41 -6.63
CA ARG A 168 5.23 12.30 -6.81
C ARG A 168 4.70 11.13 -7.63
N TRP A 169 3.40 10.84 -7.57
CA TRP A 169 2.86 9.58 -8.06
C TRP A 169 1.89 9.72 -9.23
N GLN A 170 1.47 10.91 -9.60
CA GLN A 170 0.71 11.08 -10.83
C GLN A 170 1.57 10.79 -12.06
N ARG A 171 0.91 10.32 -13.13
CA ARG A 171 1.52 10.16 -14.45
C ARG A 171 1.94 11.51 -15.02
#